data_c514f8d59898ab14d23be62becd36d11
#
_entry.id   c514f8d59898ab14d23be62becd36d11
#
_cell.length_a   1.000
_cell.length_b   1.000
_cell.length_c   1.000
_cell.angle_alpha   90.00
_cell.angle_beta   90.00
_cell.angle_gamma   90.00
#
_symmetry.space_group_name_H-M   'P 1'
#
loop_
_entity.id
_entity.type
_entity.pdbx_description
1 polymer ?
#
loop_
_entity_poly.entity_id
_entity_poly.type
_entity_poly.pdbx_seq_one_letter_code
_entity_poly.pdbx_strand_id
1 'polypeptide(L)'
;MRLENSNRAMALGEQFFGSGVGYHYFICINLGYGIGAAAIENGELCVGASGTSGELGHITVEKDGPLCTCGNNGCLEAVASGRAIAQQARNLISSGVKTRILELAGGNIERVEAKTVFAAAREQDVAALDLVRRAGEYIGIGIASYINLLDPEKIVLAGGMSNESLLIEQIQKVVKIRRMRFAGRRVKLRVSN
;
A
#
# COMPACT_ATOMS: atom_id res chain seq x y z
N MET A 1 19.06 20.14 -13.15
CA MET A 1 18.08 19.63 -12.18
C MET A 1 17.49 18.38 -12.82
N ARG A 2 17.60 17.22 -12.19
CA ARG A 2 17.02 15.97 -12.68
C ARG A 2 15.72 15.76 -11.92
N LEU A 3 14.60 15.60 -12.63
CA LEU A 3 13.33 15.23 -12.03
C LEU A 3 13.33 13.71 -11.82
N GLU A 4 12.96 13.26 -10.64
CA GLU A 4 12.84 11.85 -10.33
C GLU A 4 11.42 11.54 -9.86
N ASN A 5 10.96 10.31 -10.08
CA ASN A 5 9.67 9.82 -9.58
C ASN A 5 9.66 9.86 -8.05
N SER A 6 8.55 10.28 -7.44
CA SER A 6 8.41 10.44 -5.99
C SER A 6 8.72 9.16 -5.20
N ASN A 7 8.33 7.98 -5.70
CA ASN A 7 8.60 6.71 -5.04
C ASN A 7 10.11 6.38 -5.06
N ARG A 8 10.80 6.73 -6.15
CA ARG A 8 12.25 6.57 -6.26
C ARG A 8 13.01 7.54 -5.37
N ALA A 9 12.58 8.80 -5.35
CA ALA A 9 13.15 9.79 -4.44
C ALA A 9 13.00 9.35 -2.98
N MET A 10 11.85 8.77 -2.63
CA MET A 10 11.61 8.20 -1.31
C MET A 10 12.53 7.00 -1.03
N ALA A 11 12.71 6.07 -1.96
CA ALA A 11 13.62 4.93 -1.78
C ALA A 11 15.08 5.38 -1.58
N LEU A 12 15.54 6.40 -2.31
CA LEU A 12 16.84 7.02 -2.09
C LEU A 12 16.92 7.68 -0.70
N GLY A 13 15.89 8.38 -0.26
CA GLY A 13 15.82 8.92 1.09
C GLY A 13 15.95 7.84 2.16
N GLU A 14 15.24 6.72 2.00
CA GLU A 14 15.34 5.57 2.89
C GLU A 14 16.71 4.92 2.86
N GLN A 15 17.38 4.88 1.72
CA GLN A 15 18.72 4.34 1.56
C GLN A 15 19.78 5.14 2.33
N PHE A 16 19.70 6.46 2.28
CA PHE A 16 20.73 7.31 2.85
C PHE A 16 20.45 7.73 4.29
N PHE A 17 19.18 7.89 4.66
CA PHE A 17 18.80 8.53 5.93
C PHE A 17 17.75 7.74 6.73
N GLY A 18 17.16 6.72 6.16
CA GLY A 18 16.02 6.03 6.75
C GLY A 18 16.25 4.55 7.04
N SER A 19 15.17 3.81 6.95
CA SER A 19 15.12 2.38 7.27
C SER A 19 15.91 1.49 6.28
N GLY A 20 16.32 2.00 5.13
CA GLY A 20 17.13 1.31 4.12
C GLY A 20 18.62 1.32 4.38
N VAL A 21 19.11 2.11 5.35
CA VAL A 21 20.55 2.21 5.68
C VAL A 21 21.11 0.83 6.01
N GLY A 22 22.23 0.48 5.35
CA GLY A 22 22.95 -0.78 5.56
C GLY A 22 22.37 -1.99 4.83
N TYR A 23 21.33 -1.80 3.99
CA TYR A 23 20.78 -2.84 3.13
C TYR A 23 21.19 -2.59 1.67
N HIS A 24 21.65 -3.64 1.01
CA HIS A 24 22.04 -3.58 -0.41
C HIS A 24 20.86 -3.88 -1.35
N TYR A 25 19.88 -4.65 -0.86
CA TYR A 25 18.69 -4.99 -1.62
C TYR A 25 17.43 -4.78 -0.77
N PHE A 26 16.71 -3.71 -1.02
CA PHE A 26 15.44 -3.45 -0.36
C PHE A 26 14.42 -2.80 -1.30
N ILE A 27 13.16 -2.89 -0.93
CA ILE A 27 12.05 -2.29 -1.67
C ILE A 27 11.35 -1.31 -0.74
N CYS A 28 11.18 -0.08 -1.20
CA CYS A 28 10.37 0.93 -0.54
C CYS A 28 9.00 0.97 -1.20
N ILE A 29 7.92 0.86 -0.41
CA ILE A 29 6.53 0.85 -0.87
C ILE A 29 5.82 2.05 -0.25
N ASN A 30 5.30 2.92 -1.11
CA ASN A 30 4.49 4.06 -0.72
C ASN A 30 3.02 3.64 -0.61
N LEU A 31 2.47 3.73 0.59
CA LEU A 31 1.06 3.51 0.91
C LEU A 31 0.42 4.87 1.22
N GLY A 32 -0.18 5.51 0.23
CA GLY A 32 -0.74 6.84 0.31
C GLY A 32 -2.04 6.99 -0.47
N TYR A 33 -2.25 8.17 -1.06
CA TYR A 33 -3.36 8.43 -1.98
C TYR A 33 -3.37 7.44 -3.15
N GLY A 34 -2.19 7.13 -3.71
CA GLY A 34 -1.92 6.01 -4.60
C GLY A 34 -1.05 4.95 -3.92
N ILE A 35 -0.65 3.90 -4.68
CA ILE A 35 0.31 2.88 -4.26
C ILE A 35 1.40 2.79 -5.32
N GLY A 36 2.66 2.91 -4.88
CA GLY A 36 3.81 2.74 -5.74
C GLY A 36 4.97 2.08 -4.99
N ALA A 37 5.99 1.67 -5.71
CA ALA A 37 7.20 1.13 -5.12
C ALA A 37 8.45 1.58 -5.88
N ALA A 38 9.60 1.43 -5.23
CA ALA A 38 10.90 1.50 -5.86
C ALA A 38 11.85 0.52 -5.17
N ALA A 39 12.73 -0.11 -5.94
CA ALA A 39 13.72 -1.04 -5.43
C ALA A 39 15.12 -0.46 -5.50
N ILE A 40 15.90 -0.71 -4.46
CA ILE A 40 17.36 -0.55 -4.45
C ILE A 40 17.93 -1.97 -4.57
N GLU A 41 18.80 -2.20 -5.53
CA GLU A 41 19.46 -3.47 -5.78
C GLU A 41 20.97 -3.22 -5.92
N ASN A 42 21.79 -3.95 -5.18
CA ASN A 42 23.25 -3.73 -5.10
C ASN A 42 23.64 -2.29 -4.72
N GLY A 43 22.79 -1.61 -3.94
CA GLY A 43 23.01 -0.21 -3.55
C GLY A 43 22.61 0.81 -4.61
N GLU A 44 22.07 0.39 -5.74
CA GLU A 44 21.64 1.25 -6.84
C GLU A 44 20.12 1.21 -7.05
N LEU A 45 19.56 2.31 -7.53
CA LEU A 45 18.14 2.40 -7.84
C LEU A 45 17.81 1.55 -9.09
N CYS A 46 16.93 0.56 -8.94
CA CYS A 46 16.42 -0.23 -10.04
C CYS A 46 15.44 0.61 -10.87
N VAL A 47 15.85 1.02 -12.07
CA VAL A 47 15.01 1.86 -12.94
C VAL A 47 14.27 1.06 -14.03
N GLY A 48 14.71 -0.16 -14.31
CA GLY A 48 14.19 -0.99 -15.41
C GLY A 48 14.63 -0.49 -16.80
N ALA A 49 14.39 -1.29 -17.82
CA ALA A 49 14.84 -1.03 -19.19
C ALA A 49 14.23 0.25 -19.79
N SER A 50 12.97 0.54 -19.47
CA SER A 50 12.22 1.73 -19.96
C SER A 50 12.11 2.84 -18.92
N GLY A 51 12.74 2.68 -17.77
CA GLY A 51 12.63 3.65 -16.70
C GLY A 51 11.30 3.56 -15.89
N THR A 52 10.56 2.47 -15.95
CA THR A 52 9.24 2.30 -15.31
C THR A 52 9.19 1.16 -14.30
N SER A 53 10.34 0.73 -13.77
CA SER A 53 10.37 -0.30 -12.72
C SER A 53 9.68 0.19 -11.43
N GLY A 54 9.05 -0.72 -10.70
CA GLY A 54 8.48 -0.42 -9.40
C GLY A 54 6.96 -0.15 -9.40
N GLU A 55 6.26 -0.38 -10.50
CA GLU A 55 4.83 -0.13 -10.66
C GLU A 55 3.95 -1.16 -9.92
N LEU A 56 4.24 -1.41 -8.62
CA LEU A 56 3.50 -2.33 -7.75
C LEU A 56 2.00 -2.03 -7.72
N GLY A 57 1.63 -0.75 -7.73
CA GLY A 57 0.24 -0.32 -7.71
C GLY A 57 -0.58 -0.80 -8.91
N HIS A 58 0.09 -1.17 -10.01
CA HIS A 58 -0.57 -1.58 -11.25
C HIS A 58 -0.55 -3.09 -11.52
N ILE A 59 -0.08 -3.91 -10.57
CA ILE A 59 -0.31 -5.36 -10.67
C ILE A 59 -1.80 -5.67 -10.44
N THR A 60 -2.37 -6.59 -11.20
CA THR A 60 -3.75 -7.05 -11.02
C THR A 60 -3.83 -7.98 -9.81
N VAL A 61 -4.60 -7.60 -8.79
CA VAL A 61 -4.87 -8.39 -7.58
C VAL A 61 -6.32 -8.86 -7.51
N GLU A 62 -7.20 -8.31 -8.33
CA GLU A 62 -8.62 -8.66 -8.44
C GLU A 62 -9.02 -8.70 -9.91
N LYS A 63 -9.19 -9.92 -10.47
CA LYS A 63 -9.36 -10.14 -11.93
C LYS A 63 -10.49 -9.28 -12.53
N ASP A 64 -11.64 -9.23 -11.89
CA ASP A 64 -12.84 -8.50 -12.34
C ASP A 64 -13.05 -7.23 -11.50
N GLY A 65 -11.97 -6.65 -10.98
CA GLY A 65 -11.97 -5.47 -10.13
C GLY A 65 -12.18 -4.16 -10.88
N PRO A 66 -12.21 -3.04 -10.15
CA PRO A 66 -12.49 -1.72 -10.71
C PRO A 66 -11.46 -1.28 -11.75
N LEU A 67 -11.92 -0.42 -12.68
CA LEU A 67 -11.04 0.20 -13.68
C LEU A 67 -10.00 1.09 -12.99
N CYS A 68 -8.74 0.88 -13.35
CA CYS A 68 -7.61 1.68 -12.90
C CYS A 68 -7.34 2.85 -13.84
N THR A 69 -6.75 3.91 -13.33
CA THR A 69 -6.30 5.07 -14.15
C THR A 69 -5.26 4.71 -15.21
N CYS A 70 -4.56 3.59 -15.07
CA CYS A 70 -3.65 3.06 -16.10
C CYS A 70 -4.35 2.38 -17.27
N GLY A 71 -5.68 2.23 -17.23
CA GLY A 71 -6.48 1.56 -18.26
C GLY A 71 -6.73 0.07 -18.03
N ASN A 72 -6.08 -0.55 -17.02
CA ASN A 72 -6.29 -1.95 -16.65
C ASN A 72 -7.35 -2.09 -15.55
N ASN A 73 -7.86 -3.29 -15.31
CA ASN A 73 -8.81 -3.58 -14.24
C ASN A 73 -8.15 -4.28 -13.06
N GLY A 74 -8.66 -4.02 -11.85
CA GLY A 74 -8.29 -4.72 -10.63
C GLY A 74 -6.86 -4.51 -10.15
N CYS A 75 -6.24 -3.41 -10.55
CA CYS A 75 -4.93 -3.02 -10.06
C CYS A 75 -4.95 -2.83 -8.54
N LEU A 76 -3.85 -3.16 -7.86
CA LEU A 76 -3.70 -2.98 -6.42
C LEU A 76 -4.05 -1.55 -5.98
N GLU A 77 -3.62 -0.54 -6.72
CA GLU A 77 -3.94 0.86 -6.43
C GLU A 77 -5.45 1.14 -6.53
N ALA A 78 -6.13 0.56 -7.53
CA ALA A 78 -7.56 0.75 -7.75
C ALA A 78 -8.44 0.11 -6.67
N VAL A 79 -7.92 -0.89 -5.93
CA VAL A 79 -8.68 -1.61 -4.89
C VAL A 79 -8.25 -1.27 -3.46
N ALA A 80 -7.01 -0.81 -3.23
CA ALA A 80 -6.45 -0.73 -1.87
C ALA A 80 -5.70 0.58 -1.56
N SER A 81 -5.62 1.55 -2.47
CA SER A 81 -5.05 2.86 -2.18
C SER A 81 -5.96 3.71 -1.30
N GLY A 82 -5.45 4.80 -0.73
CA GLY A 82 -6.24 5.73 0.05
C GLY A 82 -7.42 6.31 -0.74
N ARG A 83 -7.22 6.60 -2.04
CA ARG A 83 -8.30 6.99 -2.95
C ARG A 83 -9.36 5.88 -3.09
N ALA A 84 -8.93 4.64 -3.27
CA ALA A 84 -9.83 3.50 -3.43
C ALA A 84 -10.64 3.23 -2.15
N ILE A 85 -10.00 3.26 -0.98
CA ILE A 85 -10.67 3.11 0.33
C ILE A 85 -11.73 4.20 0.52
N ALA A 86 -11.40 5.46 0.24
CA ALA A 86 -12.34 6.56 0.33
C ALA A 86 -13.54 6.38 -0.61
N GLN A 87 -13.30 5.96 -1.86
CA GLN A 87 -14.36 5.73 -2.83
C GLN A 87 -15.28 4.57 -2.42
N GLN A 88 -14.71 3.46 -1.92
CA GLN A 88 -15.50 2.34 -1.41
C GLN A 88 -16.37 2.76 -0.20
N ALA A 89 -15.83 3.59 0.69
CA ALA A 89 -16.58 4.14 1.82
C ALA A 89 -17.76 5.02 1.35
N ARG A 90 -17.53 5.90 0.37
CA ARG A 90 -18.62 6.70 -0.22
C ARG A 90 -19.71 5.82 -0.84
N ASN A 91 -19.33 4.78 -1.55
CA ASN A 91 -20.28 3.84 -2.16
C ASN A 91 -21.13 3.13 -1.09
N LEU A 92 -20.52 2.68 0.01
CA LEU A 92 -21.23 2.08 1.14
C LEU A 92 -22.23 3.06 1.78
N ILE A 93 -21.82 4.30 2.01
CA ILE A 93 -22.69 5.34 2.57
C ILE A 93 -23.87 5.62 1.61
N SER A 94 -23.59 5.75 0.31
CA SER A 94 -24.63 5.98 -0.71
C SER A 94 -25.61 4.81 -0.86
N SER A 95 -25.19 3.59 -0.54
CA SER A 95 -26.08 2.42 -0.49
C SER A 95 -26.90 2.30 0.81
N GLY A 96 -26.80 3.28 1.71
CA GLY A 96 -27.57 3.35 2.93
C GLY A 96 -26.94 2.61 4.13
N VAL A 97 -25.68 2.17 4.03
CA VAL A 97 -24.98 1.58 5.17
C VAL A 97 -24.74 2.64 6.22
N LYS A 98 -25.24 2.39 7.44
CA LYS A 98 -24.99 3.27 8.60
C LYS A 98 -23.57 3.04 9.11
N THR A 99 -22.78 4.10 9.15
CA THR A 99 -21.37 4.05 9.60
C THR A 99 -20.96 5.38 10.19
N ARG A 100 -20.04 5.36 11.14
CA ARG A 100 -19.44 6.55 11.73
C ARG A 100 -18.53 7.32 10.78
N ILE A 101 -18.15 6.72 9.63
CA ILE A 101 -17.32 7.39 8.63
C ILE A 101 -17.97 8.72 8.20
N LEU A 102 -19.29 8.73 7.97
CA LEU A 102 -20.02 9.93 7.55
C LEU A 102 -20.05 10.99 8.66
N GLU A 103 -20.24 10.60 9.90
CA GLU A 103 -20.21 11.51 11.05
C GLU A 103 -18.84 12.16 11.19
N LEU A 104 -17.77 11.37 11.12
CA LEU A 104 -16.38 11.84 11.16
C LEU A 104 -15.98 12.71 9.96
N ALA A 105 -16.71 12.60 8.85
CA ALA A 105 -16.59 13.50 7.70
C ALA A 105 -17.47 14.77 7.82
N GLY A 106 -18.07 14.99 8.99
CA GLY A 106 -18.95 16.14 9.25
C GLY A 106 -20.28 16.10 8.51
N GLY A 107 -20.81 14.90 8.23
CA GLY A 107 -22.05 14.67 7.49
C GLY A 107 -21.93 14.91 5.98
N ASN A 108 -20.75 15.19 5.46
CA ASN A 108 -20.53 15.45 4.06
C ASN A 108 -19.76 14.30 3.38
N ILE A 109 -20.43 13.57 2.49
CA ILE A 109 -19.88 12.41 1.79
C ILE A 109 -18.65 12.76 0.93
N GLU A 110 -18.59 13.96 0.37
CA GLU A 110 -17.48 14.44 -0.46
C GLU A 110 -16.18 14.64 0.35
N ARG A 111 -16.31 14.80 1.68
CA ARG A 111 -15.19 14.92 2.61
C ARG A 111 -14.70 13.59 3.16
N VAL A 112 -15.29 12.48 2.72
CA VAL A 112 -14.83 11.15 3.12
C VAL A 112 -13.48 10.87 2.47
N GLU A 113 -12.46 10.69 3.30
CA GLU A 113 -11.09 10.35 2.92
C GLU A 113 -10.65 9.06 3.65
N ALA A 114 -9.54 8.46 3.24
CA ALA A 114 -9.00 7.28 3.93
C ALA A 114 -8.80 7.53 5.42
N LYS A 115 -8.35 8.73 5.82
CA LYS A 115 -8.16 9.09 7.23
C LYS A 115 -9.44 9.00 8.06
N THR A 116 -10.61 9.35 7.49
CA THR A 116 -11.91 9.22 8.18
C THR A 116 -12.31 7.76 8.32
N VAL A 117 -12.00 6.92 7.32
CA VAL A 117 -12.22 5.47 7.39
C VAL A 117 -11.34 4.85 8.48
N PHE A 118 -10.06 5.19 8.55
CA PHE A 118 -9.17 4.71 9.61
C PHE A 118 -9.59 5.20 11.00
N ALA A 119 -10.06 6.43 11.12
CA ALA A 119 -10.59 6.95 12.37
C ALA A 119 -11.82 6.15 12.84
N ALA A 120 -12.78 5.88 11.94
CA ALA A 120 -13.95 5.06 12.24
C ALA A 120 -13.57 3.62 12.62
N ALA A 121 -12.57 3.04 11.92
CA ALA A 121 -12.08 1.70 12.23
C ALA A 121 -11.46 1.62 13.65
N ARG A 122 -10.73 2.64 14.08
CA ARG A 122 -10.22 2.72 15.48
C ARG A 122 -11.35 2.80 16.51
N GLU A 123 -12.50 3.34 16.13
CA GLU A 123 -13.71 3.38 16.95
C GLU A 123 -14.59 2.13 16.79
N GLN A 124 -14.04 1.05 16.20
CA GLN A 124 -14.71 -0.25 16.01
C GLN A 124 -15.94 -0.22 15.10
N ASP A 125 -16.03 0.75 14.18
CA ASP A 125 -17.05 0.74 13.13
C ASP A 125 -16.85 -0.47 12.22
N VAL A 126 -17.87 -1.31 12.10
CA VAL A 126 -17.78 -2.60 11.39
C VAL A 126 -17.50 -2.40 9.89
N ALA A 127 -18.15 -1.42 9.25
CA ALA A 127 -17.96 -1.14 7.84
C ALA A 127 -16.54 -0.63 7.56
N ALA A 128 -16.04 0.25 8.42
CA ALA A 128 -14.67 0.77 8.32
C ALA A 128 -13.62 -0.31 8.56
N LEU A 129 -13.82 -1.17 9.56
CA LEU A 129 -12.92 -2.31 9.82
C LEU A 129 -12.86 -3.26 8.63
N ASP A 130 -13.99 -3.54 7.96
CA ASP A 130 -14.01 -4.40 6.77
C ASP A 130 -13.25 -3.78 5.60
N LEU A 131 -13.42 -2.48 5.36
CA LEU A 131 -12.66 -1.75 4.33
C LEU A 131 -11.15 -1.81 4.59
N VAL A 132 -10.72 -1.56 5.83
CA VAL A 132 -9.30 -1.60 6.22
C VAL A 132 -8.73 -3.02 6.08
N ARG A 133 -9.50 -4.04 6.52
CA ARG A 133 -9.11 -5.44 6.41
C ARG A 133 -8.91 -5.85 4.95
N ARG A 134 -9.85 -5.52 4.06
CA ARG A 134 -9.77 -5.83 2.62
C ARG A 134 -8.59 -5.13 1.96
N ALA A 135 -8.39 -3.85 2.26
CA ALA A 135 -7.23 -3.11 1.74
C ALA A 135 -5.91 -3.75 2.18
N GLY A 136 -5.78 -4.12 3.47
CA GLY A 136 -4.61 -4.80 4.00
C GLY A 136 -4.38 -6.19 3.40
N GLU A 137 -5.47 -6.89 3.04
CA GLU A 137 -5.38 -8.17 2.35
C GLU A 137 -4.78 -8.02 0.95
N TYR A 138 -5.30 -7.11 0.13
CA TYR A 138 -4.78 -6.87 -1.23
C TYR A 138 -3.33 -6.35 -1.21
N ILE A 139 -3.02 -5.40 -0.33
CA ILE A 139 -1.64 -4.90 -0.18
C ILE A 139 -0.70 -6.03 0.25
N GLY A 140 -1.13 -6.87 1.19
CA GLY A 140 -0.35 -8.03 1.63
C GLY A 140 -0.10 -9.06 0.53
N ILE A 141 -1.08 -9.29 -0.36
CA ILE A 141 -0.92 -10.14 -1.56
C ILE A 141 0.14 -9.53 -2.49
N GLY A 142 0.05 -8.25 -2.79
CA GLY A 142 1.02 -7.55 -3.64
C GLY A 142 2.45 -7.62 -3.08
N ILE A 143 2.60 -7.36 -1.78
CA ILE A 143 3.91 -7.44 -1.10
C ILE A 143 4.45 -8.87 -1.11
N ALA A 144 3.62 -9.86 -0.82
CA ALA A 144 4.04 -11.27 -0.85
C ALA A 144 4.49 -11.70 -2.25
N SER A 145 3.81 -11.21 -3.30
CA SER A 145 4.22 -11.45 -4.69
C SER A 145 5.60 -10.84 -4.98
N TYR A 146 5.86 -9.62 -4.54
CA TYR A 146 7.17 -8.99 -4.67
C TYR A 146 8.26 -9.75 -3.92
N ILE A 147 7.98 -10.20 -2.69
CA ILE A 147 8.92 -11.01 -1.92
C ILE A 147 9.25 -12.32 -2.66
N ASN A 148 8.23 -12.99 -3.21
CA ASN A 148 8.42 -14.26 -3.90
C ASN A 148 9.18 -14.11 -5.24
N LEU A 149 9.08 -12.97 -5.90
CA LEU A 149 9.74 -12.69 -7.19
C LEU A 149 11.16 -12.17 -7.04
N LEU A 150 11.41 -11.35 -6.02
CA LEU A 150 12.61 -10.54 -5.91
C LEU A 150 13.49 -10.91 -4.71
N ASP A 151 12.97 -11.63 -3.72
CA ASP A 151 13.66 -12.05 -2.47
C ASP A 151 14.52 -10.94 -1.83
N PRO A 152 13.95 -9.75 -1.55
CA PRO A 152 14.71 -8.62 -0.99
C PRO A 152 15.11 -8.90 0.47
N GLU A 153 16.14 -8.20 0.96
CA GLU A 153 16.52 -8.24 2.38
C GLU A 153 15.50 -7.53 3.27
N LYS A 154 14.83 -6.50 2.72
CA LYS A 154 13.90 -5.65 3.48
C LYS A 154 12.80 -5.06 2.60
N ILE A 155 11.62 -4.91 3.19
CA ILE A 155 10.52 -4.08 2.70
C ILE A 155 10.35 -2.92 3.67
N VAL A 156 10.39 -1.70 3.15
CA VAL A 156 10.09 -0.47 3.88
C VAL A 156 8.72 0.03 3.44
N LEU A 157 7.79 0.16 4.38
CA LEU A 157 6.47 0.74 4.14
C LEU A 157 6.50 2.21 4.54
N ALA A 158 6.17 3.09 3.62
CA ALA A 158 6.15 4.52 3.83
C ALA A 158 4.83 5.13 3.32
N GLY A 159 4.64 6.43 3.50
CA GLY A 159 3.41 7.13 3.12
C GLY A 159 2.36 7.19 4.22
N GLY A 160 1.33 8.00 4.01
CA GLY A 160 0.37 8.36 5.06
C GLY A 160 -0.41 7.19 5.68
N MET A 161 -0.61 6.09 4.94
CA MET A 161 -1.30 4.91 5.46
C MET A 161 -0.37 3.94 6.21
N SER A 162 0.95 4.09 6.13
CA SER A 162 1.89 3.19 6.80
C SER A 162 1.87 3.31 8.33
N ASN A 163 1.29 4.38 8.88
CA ASN A 163 1.15 4.59 10.31
C ASN A 163 -0.15 4.00 10.90
N GLU A 164 -1.00 3.39 10.08
CA GLU A 164 -2.28 2.81 10.52
C GLU A 164 -2.08 1.37 10.99
N SER A 165 -2.02 1.17 12.30
CA SER A 165 -1.69 -0.13 12.92
C SER A 165 -2.59 -1.27 12.43
N LEU A 166 -3.91 -1.05 12.34
CA LEU A 166 -4.86 -2.05 11.87
C LEU A 166 -4.57 -2.52 10.42
N LEU A 167 -4.17 -1.58 9.56
CA LEU A 167 -3.77 -1.90 8.19
C LEU A 167 -2.47 -2.70 8.18
N ILE A 168 -1.46 -2.24 8.91
CA ILE A 168 -0.14 -2.87 8.96
C ILE A 168 -0.20 -4.29 9.54
N GLU A 169 -0.97 -4.51 10.60
CA GLU A 169 -1.19 -5.83 11.18
C GLU A 169 -1.80 -6.81 10.17
N GLN A 170 -2.82 -6.36 9.40
CA GLN A 170 -3.44 -7.18 8.38
C GLN A 170 -2.45 -7.48 7.24
N ILE A 171 -1.68 -6.48 6.77
CA ILE A 171 -0.63 -6.67 5.76
C ILE A 171 0.37 -7.73 6.24
N GLN A 172 0.90 -7.60 7.47
CA GLN A 172 1.88 -8.53 8.02
C GLN A 172 1.34 -9.95 8.11
N LYS A 173 0.08 -10.11 8.53
CA LYS A 173 -0.63 -11.40 8.59
C LYS A 173 -0.69 -12.06 7.21
N VAL A 174 -1.10 -11.32 6.19
CA VAL A 174 -1.24 -11.84 4.83
C VAL A 174 0.12 -12.18 4.22
N VAL A 175 1.11 -11.30 4.37
CA VAL A 175 2.47 -11.54 3.91
C VAL A 175 3.04 -12.82 4.54
N LYS A 176 2.85 -13.02 5.84
CA LYS A 176 3.30 -14.24 6.55
C LYS A 176 2.71 -15.52 5.97
N ILE A 177 1.44 -15.48 5.54
CA ILE A 177 0.73 -16.65 5.00
C ILE A 177 1.11 -16.90 3.53
N ARG A 178 1.27 -15.83 2.73
CA ARG A 178 1.36 -15.89 1.27
C ARG A 178 2.78 -15.94 0.72
N ARG A 179 3.77 -15.49 1.48
CA ARG A 179 5.17 -15.64 1.06
C ARG A 179 5.59 -17.12 1.09
N MET A 180 6.42 -17.54 0.18
CA MET A 180 7.01 -18.88 0.18
C MET A 180 7.84 -19.09 1.44
N ARG A 181 7.84 -20.34 1.97
CA ARG A 181 8.55 -20.66 3.20
C ARG A 181 10.08 -20.45 3.11
N PHE A 182 10.66 -20.59 1.94
CA PHE A 182 12.09 -20.45 1.71
C PHE A 182 12.47 -19.04 1.22
N ALA A 183 11.69 -18.47 0.28
CA ALA A 183 11.81 -17.08 -0.11
C ALA A 183 11.37 -16.18 1.06
N GLY A 184 12.07 -15.11 1.26
CA GLY A 184 11.72 -14.11 2.26
C GLY A 184 11.86 -14.57 3.73
N ARG A 185 12.53 -15.70 4.03
CA ARG A 185 12.78 -16.10 5.43
C ARG A 185 13.48 -15.03 6.25
N ARG A 186 14.31 -14.21 5.58
CA ARG A 186 15.10 -13.13 6.18
C ARG A 186 14.52 -11.75 5.93
N VAL A 187 13.45 -11.64 5.10
CA VAL A 187 12.86 -10.35 4.76
C VAL A 187 12.28 -9.68 6.00
N LYS A 188 12.78 -8.49 6.27
CA LYS A 188 12.29 -7.62 7.35
C LYS A 188 11.29 -6.65 6.78
N LEU A 189 10.04 -6.71 7.23
CA LEU A 189 9.02 -5.71 6.91
C LEU A 189 9.00 -4.66 8.02
N ARG A 190 9.23 -3.39 7.67
CA ARG A 190 9.28 -2.25 8.60
C ARG A 190 8.52 -1.06 8.04
N VAL A 191 7.95 -0.28 8.93
CA VAL A 191 7.45 1.05 8.62
C VAL A 191 8.63 2.01 8.62
N SER A 192 8.61 3.00 7.71
CA SER A 192 9.55 4.12 7.69
C SER A 192 9.46 4.91 9.01
N ASN A 193 10.59 5.34 9.53
CA ASN A 193 10.68 6.17 10.73
C ASN A 193 10.38 7.63 10.42
#